data_f3d676f6cd455f4ed5df892bcae9d6f6
#
_entry.id   f3d676f6cd455f4ed5df892bcae9d6f6
#
_cell.length_a   1.000
_cell.length_b   1.000
_cell.length_c   1.000
_cell.angle_alpha   90.00
_cell.angle_beta   90.00
_cell.angle_gamma   90.00
#
_symmetry.space_group_name_H-M   'P 1'
#
loop_
_entity.id
_entity.type
_entity.pdbx_description
1 polymer ?
#
loop_
_entity_poly.entity_id
_entity_poly.type
_entity_poly.pdbx_seq_one_letter_code
_entity_poly.pdbx_strand_id
1 'polypeptide(L)'
;IPGTEVGVTEPTPTFSSLFGEPFMPLDPMVYAKMLGERIADGRTRVYLVNTGWIGGGYGVGHRIELAYTRALVARALDGTIEDSEFVHDDIFNVDIPTTCHGVPDGILVPRQYWQSTARYDEAAHNLAVMFEENFEKKYSHLPESVKAAGPHAQVHADARHRGRSE
;
A
#
# COMPACT_ATOMS: atom_id res chain seq x y z
N ILE A 1 -4.23 16.22 7.25
CA ILE A 1 -2.97 16.18 8.03
C ILE A 1 -3.22 16.92 9.33
N PRO A 2 -2.94 16.34 10.51
CA PRO A 2 -3.14 17.04 11.79
C PRO A 2 -2.42 18.39 11.79
N GLY A 3 -3.13 19.44 12.18
CA GLY A 3 -2.60 20.82 12.22
C GLY A 3 -2.73 21.62 10.93
N THR A 4 -3.21 21.04 9.83
CA THR A 4 -3.49 21.77 8.57
C THR A 4 -4.98 22.02 8.34
N GLU A 5 -5.85 21.26 9.00
CA GLU A 5 -7.30 21.44 8.96
C GLU A 5 -7.83 21.81 10.35
N VAL A 6 -8.68 22.82 10.41
CA VAL A 6 -9.27 23.30 11.68
C VAL A 6 -10.13 22.18 12.28
N GLY A 7 -9.84 21.82 13.53
CA GLY A 7 -10.58 20.78 14.27
C GLY A 7 -10.10 19.36 14.09
N VAL A 8 -9.10 19.10 13.23
CA VAL A 8 -8.50 17.76 13.07
C VAL A 8 -7.30 17.65 14.01
N THR A 9 -7.45 16.88 15.08
CA THR A 9 -6.41 16.64 16.09
C THR A 9 -5.65 15.33 15.87
N GLU A 10 -6.27 14.36 15.17
CA GLU A 10 -5.70 13.05 14.89
C GLU A 10 -5.73 12.74 13.39
N PRO A 11 -4.80 11.91 12.89
CA PRO A 11 -4.83 11.48 11.50
C PRO A 11 -6.12 10.75 11.18
N THR A 12 -6.85 11.23 10.17
CA THR A 12 -8.07 10.59 9.67
C THR A 12 -7.79 10.03 8.28
N PRO A 13 -8.15 8.75 8.01
CA PRO A 13 -8.01 8.18 6.68
C PRO A 13 -8.91 8.91 5.69
N THR A 14 -8.37 9.18 4.50
CA THR A 14 -9.11 9.73 3.37
C THR A 14 -8.70 8.99 2.10
N PHE A 15 -9.62 8.86 1.17
CA PHE A 15 -9.37 8.26 -0.13
C PHE A 15 -9.32 9.34 -1.20
N SER A 16 -8.25 9.32 -1.98
CA SER A 16 -8.11 10.09 -3.21
C SER A 16 -7.69 9.15 -4.33
N SER A 17 -8.26 9.30 -5.50
CA SER A 17 -7.90 8.49 -6.66
C SER A 17 -6.46 8.70 -7.09
N LEU A 18 -6.00 9.95 -7.00
CA LEU A 18 -4.66 10.39 -7.38
C LEU A 18 -4.29 11.64 -6.59
N PHE A 19 -2.98 11.89 -6.43
CA PHE A 19 -2.48 13.13 -5.86
C PHE A 19 -2.95 14.31 -6.64
N GLY A 20 -3.63 15.02 -6.77
CA GLY A 20 -4.11 16.13 -7.62
C GLY A 20 -5.48 15.85 -8.21
N GLU A 21 -6.22 14.87 -7.68
CA GLU A 21 -7.58 14.55 -8.10
C GLU A 21 -8.46 15.79 -8.31
N PRO A 22 -8.45 16.83 -7.45
CA PRO A 22 -9.24 18.05 -7.67
C PRO A 22 -8.89 18.83 -8.95
N PHE A 23 -7.72 18.60 -9.52
CA PHE A 23 -7.23 19.23 -10.75
C PHE A 23 -7.34 18.34 -11.98
N MET A 24 -7.89 17.13 -11.84
CA MET A 24 -8.01 16.16 -12.94
C MET A 24 -9.42 16.16 -13.50
N PRO A 25 -9.65 16.71 -14.70
CA PRO A 25 -11.00 16.92 -15.23
C PRO A 25 -11.63 15.65 -15.85
N LEU A 26 -10.83 14.60 -16.07
CA LEU A 26 -11.30 13.35 -16.70
C LEU A 26 -11.55 12.28 -15.63
N ASP A 27 -12.32 11.26 -16.02
CA ASP A 27 -12.52 10.07 -15.19
C ASP A 27 -11.16 9.42 -14.84
N PRO A 28 -10.94 8.98 -13.59
CA PRO A 28 -9.71 8.33 -13.16
C PRO A 28 -9.28 7.16 -14.03
N MET A 29 -10.23 6.46 -14.67
CA MET A 29 -9.94 5.34 -15.57
C MET A 29 -9.16 5.77 -16.81
N VAL A 30 -9.38 7.00 -17.30
CA VAL A 30 -8.63 7.53 -18.44
C VAL A 30 -7.15 7.64 -18.09
N TYR A 31 -6.84 8.15 -16.91
CA TYR A 31 -5.45 8.27 -16.44
C TYR A 31 -4.84 6.91 -16.15
N ALA A 32 -5.58 6.00 -15.55
CA ALA A 32 -5.14 4.62 -15.30
C ALA A 32 -4.78 3.89 -16.61
N LYS A 33 -5.61 4.04 -17.65
CA LYS A 33 -5.35 3.50 -18.99
C LYS A 33 -4.09 4.10 -19.61
N MET A 34 -3.95 5.43 -19.56
CA MET A 34 -2.75 6.11 -20.04
C MET A 34 -1.47 5.65 -19.34
N LEU A 35 -1.53 5.45 -18.02
CA LEU A 35 -0.42 4.88 -17.26
C LEU A 35 -0.15 3.43 -17.70
N GLY A 36 -1.18 2.60 -17.79
CA GLY A 36 -1.07 1.22 -18.24
C GLY A 36 -0.40 1.10 -19.62
N GLU A 37 -0.77 1.95 -20.56
CA GLU A 37 -0.13 2.01 -21.90
C GLU A 37 1.36 2.40 -21.83
N ARG A 38 1.73 3.24 -20.86
CA ARG A 38 3.13 3.67 -20.66
C ARG A 38 4.02 2.62 -20.02
N ILE A 39 3.45 1.74 -19.20
CA ILE A 39 4.19 0.67 -18.50
C ILE A 39 4.13 -0.67 -19.25
N ALA A 40 3.27 -0.80 -20.26
CA ALA A 40 3.04 -2.06 -20.98
C ALA A 40 4.28 -2.60 -21.70
N ASP A 41 5.25 -1.74 -22.06
CA ASP A 41 6.49 -2.14 -22.70
C ASP A 41 7.55 -2.69 -21.73
N GLY A 42 7.25 -2.72 -20.43
CA GLY A 42 8.11 -3.24 -19.36
C GLY A 42 9.35 -2.40 -19.05
N ARG A 43 9.54 -1.25 -19.73
CA ARG A 43 10.68 -0.36 -19.48
C ARG A 43 10.48 0.58 -18.28
N THR A 44 9.23 0.80 -17.91
CA THR A 44 8.87 1.66 -16.76
C THR A 44 8.47 0.79 -15.58
N ARG A 45 9.12 1.00 -14.45
CA ARG A 45 8.77 0.38 -13.16
C ARG A 45 7.94 1.33 -12.34
N VAL A 46 7.01 0.78 -11.57
CA VAL A 46 6.13 1.56 -10.68
C VAL A 46 6.33 1.07 -9.24
N TYR A 47 6.63 1.98 -8.35
CA TYR A 47 6.83 1.71 -6.94
C TYR A 47 5.87 2.52 -6.08
N LEU A 48 5.34 1.90 -5.03
CA LEU A 48 4.62 2.57 -3.96
C LEU A 48 5.57 2.73 -2.76
N VAL A 49 5.86 3.96 -2.38
CA VAL A 49 6.77 4.27 -1.26
C VAL A 49 5.97 4.80 -0.08
N ASN A 50 5.92 4.04 1.01
CA ASN A 50 5.34 4.52 2.25
C ASN A 50 6.30 5.47 2.97
N THR A 51 5.86 6.69 3.21
CA THR A 51 6.60 7.72 3.95
C THR A 51 5.93 8.06 5.29
N GLY A 52 4.95 7.27 5.70
CA GLY A 52 4.12 7.50 6.89
C GLY A 52 4.60 6.76 8.12
N TRP A 53 3.68 6.04 8.76
CA TRP A 53 3.89 5.31 10.00
C TRP A 53 4.31 3.88 9.73
N ILE A 54 5.22 3.34 10.57
CA ILE A 54 5.67 1.95 10.56
C ILE A 54 5.57 1.37 11.97
N GLY A 55 5.42 0.05 12.06
CA GLY A 55 5.31 -0.68 13.35
C GLY A 55 3.99 -0.50 14.08
N GLY A 56 3.05 0.22 13.50
CA GLY A 56 1.72 0.51 14.05
C GLY A 56 1.13 1.78 13.48
N GLY A 57 -0.14 2.03 13.79
CA GLY A 57 -0.82 3.29 13.47
C GLY A 57 -0.39 4.44 14.39
N TYR A 58 -1.07 5.58 14.26
CA TYR A 58 -0.85 6.75 15.10
C TYR A 58 -0.97 6.39 16.60
N GLY A 59 -0.05 6.89 17.40
CA GLY A 59 0.00 6.61 18.84
C GLY A 59 0.64 5.27 19.24
N VAL A 60 0.92 4.37 18.30
CA VAL A 60 1.57 3.07 18.53
C VAL A 60 2.86 2.94 17.76
N GLY A 61 2.81 3.17 16.45
CA GLY A 61 3.97 3.18 15.58
C GLY A 61 4.74 4.50 15.62
N HIS A 62 5.72 4.60 14.76
CA HIS A 62 6.49 5.82 14.55
C HIS A 62 6.63 6.13 13.06
N ARG A 63 7.00 7.36 12.73
CA ARG A 63 7.24 7.71 11.33
C ARG A 63 8.52 7.06 10.84
N ILE A 64 8.48 6.58 9.59
CA ILE A 64 9.69 6.10 8.91
C ILE A 64 10.73 7.21 8.86
N GLU A 65 11.99 6.87 9.12
CA GLU A 65 13.07 7.83 9.04
C GLU A 65 13.29 8.34 7.62
N LEU A 66 13.53 9.63 7.48
CA LEU A 66 13.78 10.25 6.19
C LEU A 66 14.97 9.62 5.45
N ALA A 67 15.99 9.18 6.19
CA ALA A 67 17.13 8.48 5.62
C ALA A 67 16.73 7.20 4.89
N TYR A 68 15.80 6.40 5.46
CA TYR A 68 15.31 5.18 4.84
C TYR A 68 14.45 5.47 3.60
N THR A 69 13.57 6.47 3.68
CA THR A 69 12.80 6.90 2.51
C THR A 69 13.72 7.33 1.36
N ARG A 70 14.78 8.09 1.67
CA ARG A 70 15.76 8.51 0.66
C ARG A 70 16.53 7.33 0.07
N ALA A 71 16.90 6.35 0.90
CA ALA A 71 17.57 5.12 0.43
C ALA A 71 16.67 4.34 -0.51
N LEU A 72 15.40 4.11 -0.14
CA LEU A 72 14.41 3.42 -0.98
C LEU A 72 14.24 4.11 -2.35
N VAL A 73 14.04 5.43 -2.34
CA VAL A 73 13.90 6.20 -3.60
C VAL A 73 15.17 6.12 -4.44
N ALA A 74 16.35 6.24 -3.83
CA ALA A 74 17.61 6.14 -4.55
C ALA A 74 17.79 4.75 -5.21
N ARG A 75 17.47 3.67 -4.48
CA ARG A 75 17.57 2.29 -5.01
C ARG A 75 16.52 2.00 -6.08
N ALA A 76 15.32 2.58 -5.97
CA ALA A 76 14.32 2.50 -7.02
C ALA A 76 14.77 3.25 -8.30
N LEU A 77 15.41 4.40 -8.17
CA LEU A 77 15.88 5.20 -9.31
C LEU A 77 17.09 4.60 -10.02
N ASP A 78 18.04 4.01 -9.27
CA ASP A 78 19.21 3.35 -9.84
C ASP A 78 18.95 1.88 -10.25
N GLY A 79 17.77 1.35 -9.93
CA GLY A 79 17.34 0.00 -10.29
C GLY A 79 17.84 -1.10 -9.37
N THR A 80 18.72 -0.80 -8.40
CA THR A 80 19.31 -1.82 -7.51
C THR A 80 18.32 -2.43 -6.52
N ILE A 81 17.11 -1.87 -6.36
CA ILE A 81 16.06 -2.49 -5.55
C ILE A 81 15.56 -3.79 -6.17
N GLU A 82 15.71 -3.96 -7.49
CA GLU A 82 15.31 -5.17 -8.22
C GLU A 82 16.25 -6.37 -7.93
N ASP A 83 17.43 -6.12 -7.33
CA ASP A 83 18.36 -7.18 -6.91
C ASP A 83 17.89 -7.86 -5.60
N SER A 84 16.87 -7.33 -4.95
CA SER A 84 16.27 -7.92 -3.75
C SER A 84 15.39 -9.13 -4.10
N GLU A 85 15.22 -10.03 -3.14
CA GLU A 85 14.11 -10.96 -3.17
C GLU A 85 12.83 -10.23 -2.81
N PHE A 86 11.72 -10.65 -3.42
CA PHE A 86 10.40 -10.06 -3.16
C PHE A 86 9.49 -11.09 -2.50
N VAL A 87 8.63 -10.60 -1.61
CA VAL A 87 7.51 -11.37 -1.05
C VAL A 87 6.21 -10.74 -1.50
N HIS A 88 5.26 -11.57 -1.91
CA HIS A 88 3.93 -11.09 -2.27
C HIS A 88 3.08 -10.81 -1.03
N ASP A 89 2.40 -9.67 -1.01
CA ASP A 89 1.39 -9.35 -0.01
C ASP A 89 0.01 -9.64 -0.58
N ASP A 90 -0.60 -10.74 -0.10
CA ASP A 90 -1.89 -11.21 -0.61
C ASP A 90 -3.06 -10.26 -0.30
N ILE A 91 -2.95 -9.41 0.73
CA ILE A 91 -4.01 -8.47 1.10
C ILE A 91 -4.02 -7.27 0.16
N PHE A 92 -2.83 -6.68 -0.06
CA PHE A 92 -2.71 -5.46 -0.87
C PHE A 92 -2.33 -5.73 -2.32
N ASN A 93 -2.08 -7.01 -2.68
CA ASN A 93 -1.73 -7.46 -4.03
C ASN A 93 -0.53 -6.69 -4.60
N VAL A 94 0.54 -6.59 -3.80
CA VAL A 94 1.79 -5.92 -4.15
C VAL A 94 2.98 -6.80 -3.78
N ASP A 95 4.08 -6.64 -4.53
CA ASP A 95 5.34 -7.31 -4.22
C ASP A 95 6.22 -6.38 -3.39
N ILE A 96 6.72 -6.89 -2.25
CA ILE A 96 7.49 -6.14 -1.28
C ILE A 96 8.94 -6.64 -1.31
N PRO A 97 9.96 -5.79 -1.56
CA PRO A 97 11.35 -6.17 -1.46
C PRO A 97 11.70 -6.50 0.00
N THR A 98 12.43 -7.59 0.22
CA THR A 98 12.81 -8.04 1.57
C THR A 98 14.03 -7.31 2.13
N THR A 99 14.87 -6.76 1.24
CA THR A 99 16.08 -6.02 1.61
C THR A 99 16.22 -4.75 0.76
N CYS A 100 16.88 -3.74 1.31
CA CYS A 100 17.28 -2.54 0.58
C CYS A 100 18.52 -1.94 1.24
N HIS A 101 19.57 -1.70 0.45
CA HIS A 101 20.79 -1.09 0.96
C HIS A 101 20.51 0.30 1.57
N GLY A 102 20.91 0.49 2.82
CA GLY A 102 20.68 1.71 3.58
C GLY A 102 19.38 1.71 4.38
N VAL A 103 18.65 0.61 4.39
CA VAL A 103 17.45 0.40 5.20
C VAL A 103 17.68 -0.82 6.10
N PRO A 104 17.39 -0.76 7.40
CA PRO A 104 17.51 -1.91 8.29
C PRO A 104 16.61 -3.08 7.87
N ASP A 105 17.10 -4.30 8.05
CA ASP A 105 16.33 -5.50 7.78
C ASP A 105 15.02 -5.56 8.60
N GLY A 106 13.99 -6.09 8.00
CA GLY A 106 12.68 -6.27 8.65
C GLY A 106 11.74 -5.05 8.58
N ILE A 107 12.24 -3.83 8.29
CA ILE A 107 11.38 -2.64 8.16
C ILE A 107 10.47 -2.74 6.93
N LEU A 108 10.96 -3.37 5.85
CA LEU A 108 10.27 -3.39 4.56
C LEU A 108 9.04 -4.29 4.55
N VAL A 109 9.04 -5.36 5.36
CA VAL A 109 7.91 -6.30 5.48
C VAL A 109 7.06 -5.91 6.70
N PRO A 110 5.97 -5.15 6.55
CA PRO A 110 5.26 -4.53 7.68
C PRO A 110 4.76 -5.54 8.71
N ARG A 111 4.27 -6.71 8.25
CA ARG A 111 3.76 -7.77 9.13
C ARG A 111 4.83 -8.31 10.10
N GLN A 112 6.10 -8.33 9.68
CA GLN A 112 7.22 -8.76 10.51
C GLN A 112 7.70 -7.64 11.45
N TYR A 113 7.52 -6.39 11.05
CA TYR A 113 7.99 -5.24 11.81
C TYR A 113 7.03 -4.85 12.95
N TRP A 114 5.74 -5.17 12.85
CA TRP A 114 4.80 -4.90 13.94
C TRP A 114 5.09 -5.77 15.15
N GLN A 115 4.89 -5.23 16.36
CA GLN A 115 5.07 -5.97 17.62
C GLN A 115 4.11 -7.17 17.75
N SER A 116 2.98 -7.13 17.03
CA SER A 116 1.99 -8.19 17.00
C SER A 116 1.48 -8.40 15.58
N THR A 117 1.75 -9.58 15.04
CA THR A 117 1.24 -10.00 13.73
C THR A 117 -0.29 -10.00 13.69
N ALA A 118 -0.96 -10.40 14.80
CA ALA A 118 -2.42 -10.40 14.86
C ALA A 118 -3.01 -8.98 14.75
N ARG A 119 -2.37 -7.99 15.38
CA ARG A 119 -2.80 -6.58 15.25
C ARG A 119 -2.51 -6.03 13.87
N TYR A 120 -1.42 -6.43 13.23
CA TYR A 120 -1.16 -6.09 11.85
C TYR A 120 -2.26 -6.66 10.95
N ASP A 121 -2.54 -7.96 11.09
CA ASP A 121 -3.53 -8.67 10.27
C ASP A 121 -4.93 -8.03 10.40
N GLU A 122 -5.32 -7.64 11.62
CA GLU A 122 -6.57 -6.91 11.87
C GLU A 122 -6.58 -5.53 11.19
N ALA A 123 -5.50 -4.75 11.34
CA ALA A 123 -5.40 -3.43 10.74
C ALA A 123 -5.37 -3.49 9.21
N ALA A 124 -4.65 -4.45 8.64
CA ALA A 124 -4.56 -4.67 7.19
C ALA A 124 -5.92 -5.09 6.62
N HIS A 125 -6.61 -6.03 7.29
CA HIS A 125 -7.97 -6.43 6.91
C HIS A 125 -8.95 -5.24 6.91
N ASN A 126 -8.97 -4.47 8.00
CA ASN A 126 -9.84 -3.30 8.10
C ASN A 126 -9.55 -2.27 7.01
N LEU A 127 -8.27 -2.05 6.68
CA LEU A 127 -7.90 -1.16 5.60
C LEU A 127 -8.33 -1.70 4.23
N ALA A 128 -8.19 -3.00 3.98
CA ALA A 128 -8.65 -3.63 2.74
C ALA A 128 -10.17 -3.49 2.57
N VAL A 129 -10.95 -3.71 3.64
CA VAL A 129 -12.41 -3.46 3.64
C VAL A 129 -12.73 -2.02 3.25
N MET A 130 -12.02 -1.04 3.82
CA MET A 130 -12.23 0.37 3.46
C MET A 130 -11.93 0.66 2.00
N PHE A 131 -10.92 0.01 1.41
CA PHE A 131 -10.64 0.12 -0.02
C PHE A 131 -11.77 -0.49 -0.87
N GLU A 132 -12.23 -1.69 -0.53
CA GLU A 132 -13.33 -2.36 -1.24
C GLU A 132 -14.62 -1.51 -1.18
N GLU A 133 -14.99 -1.02 0.00
CA GLU A 133 -16.17 -0.15 0.16
C GLU A 133 -16.05 1.16 -0.63
N ASN A 134 -14.87 1.78 -0.63
CA ASN A 134 -14.63 2.99 -1.41
C ASN A 134 -14.71 2.72 -2.92
N PHE A 135 -14.17 1.56 -3.37
CA PHE A 135 -14.26 1.13 -4.76
C PHE A 135 -15.73 0.94 -5.17
N GLU A 136 -16.49 0.15 -4.42
CA GLU A 136 -17.91 -0.09 -4.70
C GLU A 136 -18.72 1.21 -4.73
N LYS A 137 -18.45 2.13 -3.83
CA LYS A 137 -19.16 3.41 -3.76
C LYS A 137 -18.87 4.33 -4.93
N LYS A 138 -17.62 4.39 -5.38
CA LYS A 138 -17.17 5.41 -6.35
C LYS A 138 -16.89 4.84 -7.74
N TYR A 139 -16.49 3.58 -7.84
CA TYR A 139 -15.87 2.99 -9.02
C TYR A 139 -16.48 1.65 -9.43
N SER A 140 -17.67 1.29 -8.93
CA SER A 140 -18.36 0.03 -9.28
C SER A 140 -18.65 -0.13 -10.78
N HIS A 141 -18.59 0.96 -11.54
CA HIS A 141 -18.74 0.97 -12.99
C HIS A 141 -17.48 0.53 -13.76
N LEU A 142 -16.33 0.40 -13.06
CA LEU A 142 -15.06 0.02 -13.67
C LEU A 142 -15.01 -1.50 -13.94
N PRO A 143 -14.14 -1.94 -14.87
CA PRO A 143 -13.96 -3.36 -15.17
C PRO A 143 -13.58 -4.18 -13.94
N GLU A 144 -14.06 -5.43 -13.86
CA GLU A 144 -13.73 -6.37 -12.78
C GLU A 144 -12.22 -6.61 -12.63
N SER A 145 -11.45 -6.52 -13.73
CA SER A 145 -10.00 -6.61 -13.69
C SER A 145 -9.33 -5.51 -12.85
N VAL A 146 -9.93 -4.33 -12.75
CA VAL A 146 -9.43 -3.23 -11.89
C VAL A 146 -9.72 -3.54 -10.43
N LYS A 147 -10.92 -4.04 -10.14
CA LYS A 147 -11.31 -4.49 -8.80
C LYS A 147 -10.41 -5.63 -8.32
N ALA A 148 -10.22 -6.64 -9.15
CA ALA A 148 -9.38 -7.80 -8.84
C ALA A 148 -7.88 -7.47 -8.64
N ALA A 149 -7.41 -6.33 -9.14
CA ALA A 149 -6.04 -5.86 -8.91
C ALA A 149 -5.86 -5.12 -7.57
N GLY A 150 -6.95 -4.76 -6.92
CA GLY A 150 -6.95 -4.02 -5.66
C GLY A 150 -6.70 -4.89 -4.42
N PRO A 151 -6.78 -4.28 -3.23
CA PRO A 151 -6.73 -5.01 -1.96
C PRO A 151 -7.89 -6.00 -1.80
N HIS A 152 -7.61 -7.12 -1.10
CA HIS A 152 -8.55 -8.21 -0.87
C HIS A 152 -8.74 -8.48 0.63
N ALA A 153 -9.90 -8.08 1.19
CA ALA A 153 -10.20 -8.28 2.60
C ALA A 153 -10.41 -9.77 2.99
N GLN A 154 -10.80 -10.63 2.05
CA GLN A 154 -11.18 -12.02 2.34
C GLN A 154 -10.01 -13.01 2.47
N VAL A 155 -8.80 -12.63 2.07
CA VAL A 155 -7.63 -13.54 2.07
C VAL A 155 -7.33 -14.12 3.46
N HIS A 156 -7.57 -13.36 4.53
CA HIS A 156 -7.35 -13.83 5.91
C HIS A 156 -8.47 -14.71 6.50
N ALA A 157 -9.66 -14.74 5.94
CA ALA A 157 -10.75 -15.60 6.42
C ALA A 157 -10.42 -17.08 6.14
N ASP A 158 -9.85 -17.38 4.99
CA ASP A 158 -9.51 -18.75 4.57
C ASP A 158 -8.29 -19.33 5.33
N ALA A 159 -7.32 -18.50 5.70
CA ALA A 159 -6.15 -18.95 6.46
C ALA A 159 -6.50 -19.42 7.87
N ARG A 160 -7.54 -18.83 8.50
CA ARG A 160 -8.03 -19.24 9.83
C ARG A 160 -8.82 -20.55 9.80
N HIS A 161 -9.39 -20.93 8.66
CA HIS A 161 -10.16 -22.19 8.53
C HIS A 161 -9.24 -23.39 8.26
N ARG A 162 -8.08 -23.21 7.59
CA ARG A 162 -7.14 -24.31 7.32
C ARG A 162 -6.30 -24.73 8.53
N GLY A 163 -6.18 -23.90 9.56
CA GLY A 163 -5.41 -24.19 10.79
C GLY A 163 -6.20 -24.92 11.90
N ARG A 164 -7.48 -25.32 11.68
CA ARG A 164 -8.31 -26.03 12.65
C ARG A 164 -8.63 -27.48 12.28
N SER A 165 -7.96 -28.03 11.29
CA SER A 165 -8.18 -29.42 10.81
C SER A 165 -6.91 -30.26 10.93
N GLU A 166 -6.16 -30.13 12.03
CA GLU A 166 -5.15 -31.11 12.47
C GLU A 166 -5.29 -31.35 13.99
#